data_72ffc71bca761ff41c31a34dd07a4243
#
_entry.id   72ffc71bca761ff41c31a34dd07a4243
#
_cell.length_a   1.000
_cell.length_b   1.000
_cell.length_c   1.000
_cell.angle_alpha   90.00
_cell.angle_beta   90.00
_cell.angle_gamma   90.00
#
_symmetry.space_group_name_H-M   'P 1'
#
loop_
_entity.id
_entity.type
_entity.pdbx_description
1 polymer ?
#
loop_
_entity_poly.entity_id
_entity_poly.type
_entity_poly.pdbx_seq_one_letter_code
_entity_poly.pdbx_strand_id
1 'polypeptide(L)'
;KKYSSHQVEILSMKGQFWKWRMHGGAVTLAKIFNTMDWKPDLILSTDMLDLTTFLALTRAKSNGIPTAIYFHENQISYPWSPRDRDILNKRDNHYGFINYASALSAERVFFNSNFHLKTFLDDLKPFLKNFPDNNEINTIEKIKNKSNVLHLGLDFSNFKATSYQKTDTPTILWNHRWEYDKNPKLFFDVMKKIKDKKIDFNLIVIGESFGNSPKVFEQAKIEF
;
A
#
# COMPACT_ATOMS: atom_id res chain seq x y z
N LYS A 1 -18.10 -0.57 -8.27
CA LYS A 1 -19.56 -0.55 -8.55
C LYS A 1 -19.89 0.04 -9.94
N LYS A 2 -19.29 1.19 -10.33
CA LYS A 2 -19.68 1.94 -11.54
C LYS A 2 -19.52 1.16 -12.87
N TYR A 3 -18.50 0.30 -12.97
CA TYR A 3 -18.15 -0.41 -14.20
C TYR A 3 -18.35 -1.93 -14.13
N SER A 4 -19.00 -2.42 -13.09
CA SER A 4 -19.23 -3.85 -12.87
C SER A 4 -20.72 -4.19 -12.98
N SER A 5 -21.03 -5.29 -13.67
CA SER A 5 -22.36 -5.92 -13.67
C SER A 5 -22.62 -6.71 -12.39
N HIS A 6 -21.58 -6.90 -11.54
CA HIS A 6 -21.71 -7.65 -10.28
C HIS A 6 -22.28 -6.76 -9.17
N GLN A 7 -23.06 -7.39 -8.27
CA GLN A 7 -23.44 -6.74 -7.03
C GLN A 7 -22.21 -6.70 -6.10
N VAL A 8 -21.80 -5.48 -5.72
CA VAL A 8 -20.61 -5.25 -4.88
C VAL A 8 -21.03 -4.58 -3.59
N GLU A 9 -20.78 -5.22 -2.47
CA GLU A 9 -20.91 -4.64 -1.13
C GLU A 9 -19.53 -4.35 -0.56
N ILE A 10 -19.34 -3.15 -0.01
CA ILE A 10 -18.05 -2.69 0.52
C ILE A 10 -18.16 -2.56 2.03
N LEU A 11 -17.42 -3.42 2.74
CA LEU A 11 -17.22 -3.30 4.17
C LEU A 11 -15.98 -2.44 4.42
N SER A 12 -16.15 -1.32 5.11
CA SER A 12 -15.05 -0.39 5.35
C SER A 12 -15.09 0.20 6.74
N MET A 13 -13.97 0.75 7.16
CA MET A 13 -13.79 1.50 8.40
C MET A 13 -13.17 2.85 8.07
N LYS A 14 -13.33 3.85 8.96
CA LYS A 14 -12.67 5.16 8.79
C LYS A 14 -11.15 5.00 8.67
N GLY A 15 -10.53 5.71 7.74
CA GLY A 15 -9.09 5.69 7.45
C GLY A 15 -8.26 6.41 8.52
N GLN A 16 -8.17 5.83 9.71
CA GLN A 16 -7.38 6.34 10.85
C GLN A 16 -6.85 5.18 11.70
N PHE A 17 -5.78 5.40 12.46
CA PHE A 17 -5.18 4.41 13.35
C PHE A 17 -4.85 3.09 12.63
N TRP A 18 -4.14 3.14 11.51
CA TRP A 18 -3.91 2.01 10.60
C TRP A 18 -3.32 0.78 11.33
N LYS A 19 -2.38 0.97 12.25
CA LYS A 19 -1.79 -0.11 13.06
C LYS A 19 -2.86 -0.88 13.84
N TRP A 20 -3.76 -0.15 14.50
CA TRP A 20 -4.88 -0.76 15.19
C TRP A 20 -5.85 -1.43 14.21
N ARG A 21 -6.08 -0.85 13.03
CA ARG A 21 -6.96 -1.43 12.01
C ARG A 21 -6.44 -2.76 11.48
N MET A 22 -5.14 -2.90 11.28
CA MET A 22 -4.55 -4.17 10.87
C MET A 22 -4.79 -5.28 11.90
N HIS A 23 -4.83 -4.97 13.19
CA HIS A 23 -5.17 -5.94 14.24
C HIS A 23 -6.67 -6.11 14.46
N GLY A 24 -7.32 -5.03 14.85
CA GLY A 24 -8.69 -5.07 15.33
C GLY A 24 -9.76 -4.94 14.24
N GLY A 25 -9.39 -4.49 13.04
CA GLY A 25 -10.33 -4.28 11.94
C GLY A 25 -11.08 -5.54 11.53
N ALA A 26 -10.40 -6.69 11.52
CA ALA A 26 -10.99 -7.97 11.18
C ALA A 26 -12.15 -8.35 12.10
N VAL A 27 -12.04 -8.06 13.40
CA VAL A 27 -13.11 -8.33 14.37
C VAL A 27 -14.36 -7.49 14.08
N THR A 28 -14.16 -6.18 13.82
CA THR A 28 -15.28 -5.29 13.52
C THR A 28 -15.97 -5.65 12.19
N LEU A 29 -15.17 -5.90 11.15
CA LEU A 29 -15.70 -6.24 9.82
C LEU A 29 -16.36 -7.61 9.81
N ALA A 30 -15.82 -8.59 10.57
CA ALA A 30 -16.46 -9.90 10.74
C ALA A 30 -17.82 -9.79 11.41
N LYS A 31 -17.97 -8.94 12.43
CA LYS A 31 -19.27 -8.68 13.06
C LYS A 31 -20.28 -8.14 12.03
N ILE A 32 -19.90 -7.15 11.22
CA ILE A 32 -20.76 -6.59 10.16
C ILE A 32 -21.11 -7.68 9.13
N PHE A 33 -20.10 -8.42 8.64
CA PHE A 33 -20.29 -9.48 7.66
C PHE A 33 -21.29 -10.55 8.14
N ASN A 34 -21.18 -10.97 9.40
CA ASN A 34 -22.04 -12.00 9.96
C ASN A 34 -23.51 -11.55 10.09
N THR A 35 -23.78 -10.24 10.19
CA THR A 35 -25.15 -9.68 10.25
C THR A 35 -25.78 -9.40 8.89
N MET A 36 -25.03 -9.55 7.78
CA MET A 36 -25.59 -9.35 6.43
C MET A 36 -26.58 -10.46 6.09
N ASP A 37 -27.67 -10.12 5.41
CA ASP A 37 -28.72 -11.07 5.05
C ASP A 37 -28.37 -11.96 3.85
N TRP A 38 -27.33 -11.62 3.10
CA TRP A 38 -26.88 -12.37 1.92
C TRP A 38 -25.48 -12.94 2.06
N LYS A 39 -25.16 -13.95 1.26
CA LYS A 39 -23.87 -14.61 1.17
C LYS A 39 -23.20 -14.23 -0.15
N PRO A 40 -21.98 -13.66 -0.16
CA PRO A 40 -21.29 -13.34 -1.40
C PRO A 40 -20.72 -14.58 -2.08
N ASP A 41 -20.54 -14.51 -3.40
CA ASP A 41 -19.86 -15.54 -4.20
C ASP A 41 -18.33 -15.42 -4.17
N LEU A 42 -17.82 -14.27 -3.75
CA LEU A 42 -16.39 -13.97 -3.66
C LEU A 42 -16.14 -12.95 -2.53
N ILE A 43 -15.07 -13.16 -1.78
CA ILE A 43 -14.55 -12.20 -0.81
C ILE A 43 -13.22 -11.64 -1.38
N LEU A 44 -13.17 -10.33 -1.59
CA LEU A 44 -11.94 -9.61 -1.92
C LEU A 44 -11.53 -8.72 -0.75
N SER A 45 -10.37 -9.00 -0.17
CA SER A 45 -9.79 -8.19 0.90
C SER A 45 -8.65 -7.29 0.40
N THR A 46 -8.28 -6.30 1.21
CA THR A 46 -7.06 -5.51 1.02
C THR A 46 -5.99 -5.94 2.02
N ASP A 47 -4.75 -5.53 1.76
CA ASP A 47 -3.56 -5.77 2.60
C ASP A 47 -3.69 -5.26 4.05
N MET A 48 -4.60 -4.30 4.30
CA MET A 48 -4.84 -3.74 5.63
C MET A 48 -5.73 -4.63 6.52
N LEU A 49 -6.30 -5.71 5.99
CA LEU A 49 -7.11 -6.67 6.74
C LEU A 49 -6.26 -7.86 7.18
N ASP A 50 -6.34 -8.24 8.45
CA ASP A 50 -5.99 -9.59 8.88
C ASP A 50 -7.06 -10.57 8.36
N LEU A 51 -6.81 -11.10 7.15
CA LEU A 51 -7.75 -12.01 6.48
C LEU A 51 -7.89 -13.32 7.26
N THR A 52 -6.83 -13.79 7.92
CA THR A 52 -6.87 -15.03 8.70
C THR A 52 -7.85 -14.92 9.87
N THR A 53 -7.76 -13.84 10.63
CA THR A 53 -8.69 -13.57 11.72
C THR A 53 -10.12 -13.34 11.19
N PHE A 54 -10.28 -12.61 10.09
CA PHE A 54 -11.60 -12.41 9.48
C PHE A 54 -12.25 -13.73 9.08
N LEU A 55 -11.55 -14.61 8.37
CA LEU A 55 -12.07 -15.91 7.94
C LEU A 55 -12.39 -16.82 9.14
N ALA A 56 -11.56 -16.83 10.18
CA ALA A 56 -11.82 -17.58 11.39
C ALA A 56 -13.12 -17.13 12.08
N LEU A 57 -13.35 -15.81 12.21
CA LEU A 57 -14.53 -15.24 12.87
C LEU A 57 -15.82 -15.31 12.02
N THR A 58 -15.68 -15.49 10.72
CA THR A 58 -16.81 -15.57 9.79
C THR A 58 -17.04 -16.98 9.24
N ARG A 59 -16.28 -17.98 9.69
CA ARG A 59 -16.22 -19.32 9.09
C ARG A 59 -17.59 -19.97 8.83
N ALA A 60 -18.58 -19.75 9.71
CA ALA A 60 -19.92 -20.30 9.54
C ALA A 60 -20.60 -19.79 8.26
N LYS A 61 -20.28 -18.56 7.82
CA LYS A 61 -20.85 -17.92 6.64
C LYS A 61 -19.88 -17.91 5.46
N SER A 62 -18.58 -17.74 5.71
CA SER A 62 -17.56 -17.65 4.67
C SER A 62 -17.06 -19.00 4.16
N ASN A 63 -17.40 -20.10 4.82
CA ASN A 63 -16.96 -21.42 4.38
C ASN A 63 -17.39 -21.74 2.94
N GLY A 64 -16.40 -22.16 2.12
CA GLY A 64 -16.59 -22.45 0.71
C GLY A 64 -16.73 -21.23 -0.20
N ILE A 65 -16.56 -20.00 0.32
CA ILE A 65 -16.51 -18.79 -0.51
C ILE A 65 -15.05 -18.57 -0.94
N PRO A 66 -14.74 -18.50 -2.26
CA PRO A 66 -13.42 -18.14 -2.73
C PRO A 66 -12.97 -16.80 -2.17
N THR A 67 -11.68 -16.72 -1.82
CA THR A 67 -11.09 -15.51 -1.26
C THR A 67 -9.92 -15.00 -2.10
N ALA A 68 -9.84 -13.69 -2.25
CA ALA A 68 -8.70 -13.02 -2.86
C ALA A 68 -8.23 -11.87 -1.97
N ILE A 69 -6.93 -11.59 -2.05
CA ILE A 69 -6.34 -10.41 -1.41
C ILE A 69 -5.66 -9.53 -2.46
N TYR A 70 -5.88 -8.22 -2.37
CA TYR A 70 -5.25 -7.22 -3.21
C TYR A 70 -4.29 -6.36 -2.40
N PHE A 71 -3.02 -6.39 -2.75
CA PHE A 71 -1.97 -5.60 -2.12
C PHE A 71 -1.80 -4.25 -2.83
N HIS A 72 -2.15 -3.17 -2.15
CA HIS A 72 -1.81 -1.79 -2.52
C HIS A 72 -0.41 -1.43 -2.02
N GLU A 73 -0.09 -1.87 -0.82
CA GLU A 73 1.22 -1.82 -0.16
C GLU A 73 1.41 -3.10 0.67
N ASN A 74 2.55 -3.28 1.32
CA ASN A 74 2.77 -4.35 2.29
C ASN A 74 3.74 -3.89 3.38
N GLN A 75 3.66 -4.49 4.55
CA GLN A 75 4.46 -4.10 5.71
C GLN A 75 5.78 -4.90 5.82
N ILE A 76 6.14 -5.69 4.81
CA ILE A 76 7.42 -6.39 4.73
C ILE A 76 8.46 -5.49 4.06
N SER A 77 8.12 -4.87 2.92
CA SER A 77 9.02 -4.05 2.11
C SER A 77 8.75 -2.54 2.20
N TYR A 78 7.66 -2.10 2.85
CA TYR A 78 7.37 -0.68 3.00
C TYR A 78 8.39 0.01 3.91
N PRO A 79 8.96 1.16 3.49
CA PRO A 79 9.95 1.85 4.30
C PRO A 79 9.33 2.43 5.58
N TRP A 80 9.89 2.03 6.73
CA TRP A 80 9.45 2.52 8.02
C TRP A 80 9.81 3.98 8.25
N SER A 81 8.92 4.71 8.92
CA SER A 81 9.24 6.06 9.36
C SER A 81 10.40 6.03 10.36
N PRO A 82 11.44 6.89 10.19
CA PRO A 82 12.53 6.98 11.17
C PRO A 82 12.06 7.34 12.59
N ARG A 83 10.83 7.84 12.73
CA ARG A 83 10.21 8.24 14.00
C ARG A 83 9.27 7.18 14.57
N ASP A 84 9.13 6.04 13.90
CA ASP A 84 8.20 5.02 14.35
C ASP A 84 8.73 4.27 15.57
N ARG A 85 7.93 4.25 16.64
CA ARG A 85 8.30 3.61 17.90
C ARG A 85 8.34 2.09 17.81
N ASP A 86 7.64 1.50 16.84
CA ASP A 86 7.58 0.04 16.72
C ASP A 86 8.92 -0.57 16.30
N ILE A 87 9.72 0.16 15.49
CA ILE A 87 11.09 -0.24 15.17
C ILE A 87 11.95 -0.32 16.44
N LEU A 88 11.89 0.75 17.27
CA LEU A 88 12.63 0.81 18.52
C LEU A 88 12.23 -0.32 19.49
N ASN A 89 10.96 -0.71 19.46
CA ASN A 89 10.39 -1.75 20.31
C ASN A 89 10.42 -3.15 19.67
N LYS A 90 11.05 -3.31 18.50
CA LYS A 90 11.12 -4.58 17.73
C LYS A 90 9.74 -5.19 17.43
N ARG A 91 8.75 -4.35 17.11
CA ARG A 91 7.37 -4.75 16.79
C ARG A 91 7.04 -4.62 15.30
N ASP A 92 7.99 -4.20 14.50
CA ASP A 92 7.89 -3.98 13.06
C ASP A 92 7.50 -5.25 12.28
N ASN A 93 7.98 -6.43 12.69
CA ASN A 93 7.70 -7.70 12.02
C ASN A 93 6.24 -8.15 12.13
N HIS A 94 5.48 -7.63 13.09
CA HIS A 94 4.13 -8.12 13.35
C HIS A 94 3.15 -7.83 12.20
N TYR A 95 3.19 -6.63 11.64
CA TYR A 95 2.31 -6.25 10.52
C TYR A 95 2.70 -6.97 9.22
N GLY A 96 3.99 -7.18 9.01
CA GLY A 96 4.51 -8.01 7.92
C GLY A 96 4.01 -9.46 8.01
N PHE A 97 3.93 -10.01 9.23
CA PHE A 97 3.42 -11.36 9.44
C PHE A 97 1.91 -11.47 9.13
N ILE A 98 1.12 -10.44 9.45
CA ILE A 98 -0.30 -10.36 9.04
C ILE A 98 -0.41 -10.41 7.52
N ASN A 99 0.40 -9.64 6.79
CA ASN A 99 0.42 -9.67 5.33
C ASN A 99 0.80 -11.05 4.77
N TYR A 100 1.84 -11.68 5.32
CA TYR A 100 2.27 -13.04 4.95
C TYR A 100 1.16 -14.07 5.17
N ALA A 101 0.61 -14.14 6.38
CA ALA A 101 -0.43 -15.09 6.74
C ALA A 101 -1.71 -14.88 5.91
N SER A 102 -2.09 -13.63 5.66
CA SER A 102 -3.23 -13.28 4.81
C SER A 102 -3.01 -13.69 3.36
N ALA A 103 -1.79 -13.45 2.81
CA ALA A 103 -1.43 -13.92 1.49
C ALA A 103 -1.46 -15.44 1.40
N LEU A 104 -1.01 -16.14 2.45
CA LEU A 104 -0.98 -17.60 2.48
C LEU A 104 -2.41 -18.19 2.55
N SER A 105 -3.34 -17.55 3.24
CA SER A 105 -4.71 -18.04 3.44
C SER A 105 -5.64 -17.79 2.24
N ALA A 106 -5.42 -16.75 1.44
CA ALA A 106 -6.23 -16.45 0.26
C ALA A 106 -6.01 -17.46 -0.88
N GLU A 107 -7.02 -17.75 -1.71
CA GLU A 107 -6.87 -18.59 -2.93
C GLU A 107 -6.17 -17.84 -4.07
N ARG A 108 -6.30 -16.52 -4.12
CA ARG A 108 -5.63 -15.65 -5.10
C ARG A 108 -5.03 -14.44 -4.42
N VAL A 109 -3.85 -14.04 -4.90
CA VAL A 109 -3.13 -12.86 -4.41
C VAL A 109 -2.87 -11.94 -5.58
N PHE A 110 -3.23 -10.66 -5.44
CA PHE A 110 -3.02 -9.66 -6.47
C PHE A 110 -2.13 -8.54 -5.95
N PHE A 111 -1.24 -8.07 -6.81
CA PHE A 111 -0.37 -6.92 -6.55
C PHE A 111 -0.60 -5.83 -7.59
N ASN A 112 -0.49 -4.58 -7.19
CA ASN A 112 -0.69 -3.44 -8.09
C ASN A 112 0.39 -3.28 -9.18
N SER A 113 1.54 -3.93 -9.04
CA SER A 113 2.65 -3.83 -10.01
C SER A 113 3.59 -5.03 -9.94
N ASN A 114 4.35 -5.26 -11.01
CA ASN A 114 5.44 -6.24 -11.03
C ASN A 114 6.53 -5.94 -10.00
N PHE A 115 6.83 -4.65 -9.79
CA PHE A 115 7.78 -4.22 -8.77
C PHE A 115 7.30 -4.67 -7.37
N HIS A 116 6.05 -4.42 -7.04
CA HIS A 116 5.49 -4.77 -5.74
C HIS A 116 5.47 -6.30 -5.52
N LEU A 117 5.01 -7.07 -6.51
CA LEU A 117 5.05 -8.53 -6.45
C LEU A 117 6.48 -9.05 -6.21
N LYS A 118 7.44 -8.54 -6.99
CA LYS A 118 8.84 -8.97 -6.89
C LYS A 118 9.42 -8.63 -5.53
N THR A 119 9.31 -7.39 -5.06
CA THR A 119 9.85 -6.97 -3.76
C THR A 119 9.23 -7.73 -2.61
N PHE A 120 7.91 -7.96 -2.63
CA PHE A 120 7.23 -8.77 -1.60
C PHE A 120 7.84 -10.18 -1.51
N LEU A 121 7.99 -10.88 -2.65
CA LEU A 121 8.53 -12.24 -2.67
C LEU A 121 10.02 -12.30 -2.31
N ASP A 122 10.82 -11.32 -2.76
CA ASP A 122 12.25 -11.25 -2.47
C ASP A 122 12.50 -10.99 -0.97
N ASP A 123 11.72 -10.09 -0.36
CA ASP A 123 11.88 -9.70 1.04
C ASP A 123 11.24 -10.70 2.02
N LEU A 124 10.32 -11.55 1.53
CA LEU A 124 9.63 -12.52 2.38
C LEU A 124 10.59 -13.58 2.97
N LYS A 125 11.60 -14.00 2.21
CA LYS A 125 12.58 -14.99 2.69
C LYS A 125 13.45 -14.46 3.85
N PRO A 126 14.12 -13.29 3.75
CA PRO A 126 14.82 -12.72 4.89
C PRO A 126 13.89 -12.39 6.06
N PHE A 127 12.65 -11.92 5.77
CA PHE A 127 11.65 -11.67 6.79
C PHE A 127 11.32 -12.92 7.62
N LEU A 128 11.00 -14.04 6.98
CA LEU A 128 10.68 -15.29 7.67
C LEU A 128 11.86 -15.84 8.48
N LYS A 129 13.10 -15.62 8.03
CA LYS A 129 14.32 -16.02 8.75
C LYS A 129 14.57 -15.26 10.06
N ASN A 130 13.86 -14.15 10.31
CA ASN A 130 13.95 -13.43 11.58
C ASN A 130 13.24 -14.18 12.74
N PHE A 131 12.40 -15.17 12.43
CA PHE A 131 11.73 -15.99 13.44
C PHE A 131 12.66 -17.13 13.90
N PRO A 132 12.55 -17.58 15.17
CA PRO A 132 13.56 -18.45 15.78
C PRO A 132 13.62 -19.86 15.18
N ASP A 133 12.49 -20.39 14.71
CA ASP A 133 12.37 -21.74 14.14
C ASP A 133 11.17 -21.82 13.18
N ASN A 134 10.95 -22.98 12.55
CA ASN A 134 9.79 -23.27 11.70
C ASN A 134 9.48 -22.13 10.71
N ASN A 135 10.51 -21.64 10.05
CA ASN A 135 10.44 -20.43 9.20
C ASN A 135 9.55 -20.59 7.96
N GLU A 136 9.10 -21.80 7.64
CA GLU A 136 8.15 -22.13 6.56
C GLU A 136 8.50 -21.53 5.19
N ILE A 137 9.80 -21.46 4.86
CA ILE A 137 10.33 -20.82 3.62
C ILE A 137 9.70 -21.42 2.36
N ASN A 138 9.33 -22.69 2.37
CA ASN A 138 8.68 -23.40 1.28
C ASN A 138 7.30 -22.84 0.92
N THR A 139 6.65 -22.12 1.85
CA THR A 139 5.35 -21.49 1.63
C THR A 139 5.43 -20.28 0.69
N ILE A 140 6.62 -19.71 0.49
CA ILE A 140 6.84 -18.61 -0.47
C ILE A 140 6.44 -19.05 -1.87
N GLU A 141 6.81 -20.26 -2.28
CA GLU A 141 6.45 -20.77 -3.61
C GLU A 141 4.94 -21.00 -3.74
N LYS A 142 4.25 -21.38 -2.64
CA LYS A 142 2.78 -21.49 -2.62
C LYS A 142 2.12 -20.12 -2.86
N ILE A 143 2.63 -19.06 -2.23
CA ILE A 143 2.13 -17.69 -2.43
C ILE A 143 2.40 -17.25 -3.86
N LYS A 144 3.64 -17.43 -4.37
CA LYS A 144 4.05 -17.05 -5.72
C LYS A 144 3.15 -17.67 -6.80
N ASN A 145 2.84 -18.97 -6.68
CA ASN A 145 2.05 -19.72 -7.68
C ASN A 145 0.60 -19.26 -7.79
N LYS A 146 0.07 -18.56 -6.79
CA LYS A 146 -1.28 -17.98 -6.80
C LYS A 146 -1.32 -16.45 -6.90
N SER A 147 -0.13 -15.84 -7.09
CA SER A 147 0.04 -14.39 -7.19
C SER A 147 0.03 -13.91 -8.62
N ASN A 148 -0.63 -12.79 -8.87
CA ASN A 148 -0.71 -12.14 -10.17
C ASN A 148 -0.60 -10.62 -10.02
N VAL A 149 -0.17 -9.96 -11.08
CA VAL A 149 -0.23 -8.50 -11.17
C VAL A 149 -1.58 -8.09 -11.73
N LEU A 150 -2.27 -7.21 -11.00
CA LEU A 150 -3.50 -6.58 -11.43
C LEU A 150 -3.34 -5.07 -11.22
N HIS A 151 -3.05 -4.34 -12.29
CA HIS A 151 -2.86 -2.89 -12.22
C HIS A 151 -4.14 -2.19 -11.78
N LEU A 152 -3.98 -1.13 -10.98
CA LEU A 152 -5.10 -0.31 -10.55
C LEU A 152 -5.72 0.39 -11.76
N GLY A 153 -7.02 0.17 -11.98
CA GLY A 153 -7.77 0.86 -13.03
C GLY A 153 -8.00 2.34 -12.70
N LEU A 154 -7.85 3.20 -13.69
CA LEU A 154 -8.11 4.64 -13.59
C LEU A 154 -9.18 5.04 -14.59
N ASP A 155 -10.09 5.91 -14.15
CA ASP A 155 -11.11 6.52 -15.03
C ASP A 155 -10.58 7.84 -15.58
N PHE A 156 -10.21 7.83 -16.85
CA PHE A 156 -9.76 9.03 -17.57
C PHE A 156 -10.86 9.80 -18.29
N SER A 157 -12.13 9.40 -18.18
CA SER A 157 -13.24 10.03 -18.90
C SER A 157 -13.40 11.53 -18.60
N ASN A 158 -12.97 11.96 -17.42
CA ASN A 158 -13.02 13.36 -16.99
C ASN A 158 -11.76 14.16 -17.33
N PHE A 159 -10.73 13.52 -17.87
CA PHE A 159 -9.49 14.19 -18.26
C PHE A 159 -9.64 14.72 -19.68
N LYS A 160 -9.73 16.03 -19.81
CA LYS A 160 -9.71 16.70 -21.14
C LYS A 160 -8.25 16.89 -21.54
N ALA A 161 -7.92 16.48 -22.75
CA ALA A 161 -6.64 16.84 -23.33
C ALA A 161 -6.57 18.37 -23.45
N THR A 162 -5.62 18.99 -22.79
CA THR A 162 -5.29 20.42 -22.99
C THR A 162 -4.13 20.50 -23.97
N SER A 163 -4.20 21.46 -24.89
CA SER A 163 -3.05 21.72 -25.77
C SER A 163 -1.87 22.19 -24.91
N TYR A 164 -0.81 21.39 -24.91
CA TYR A 164 0.45 21.75 -24.26
C TYR A 164 1.24 22.68 -25.20
N GLN A 165 1.48 23.91 -24.78
CA GLN A 165 2.46 24.77 -25.44
C GLN A 165 3.84 24.47 -24.84
N LYS A 166 4.73 23.95 -25.68
CA LYS A 166 6.12 23.72 -25.30
C LYS A 166 6.77 25.06 -24.98
N THR A 167 7.28 25.21 -23.76
CA THR A 167 8.08 26.35 -23.33
C THR A 167 9.57 26.01 -23.48
N ASP A 168 10.40 27.01 -23.75
CA ASP A 168 11.86 26.80 -23.86
C ASP A 168 12.48 26.39 -22.53
N THR A 169 11.88 26.84 -21.41
CA THR A 169 12.32 26.47 -20.07
C THR A 169 11.47 25.32 -19.57
N PRO A 170 12.08 24.14 -19.24
CA PRO A 170 11.35 22.97 -18.75
C PRO A 170 10.72 23.23 -17.38
N THR A 171 9.52 22.71 -17.19
CA THR A 171 8.83 22.74 -15.89
C THR A 171 8.92 21.37 -15.23
N ILE A 172 9.49 21.33 -14.04
CA ILE A 172 9.62 20.13 -13.22
C ILE A 172 8.50 20.15 -12.16
N LEU A 173 7.72 19.05 -12.09
CA LEU A 173 6.60 18.93 -11.17
C LEU A 173 6.92 17.90 -10.08
N TRP A 174 6.84 18.32 -8.81
CA TRP A 174 6.66 17.43 -7.67
C TRP A 174 5.16 17.32 -7.37
N ASN A 175 4.61 16.11 -7.52
CA ASN A 175 3.18 15.83 -7.26
C ASN A 175 3.03 14.66 -6.31
N HIS A 176 3.44 14.84 -5.04
CA HIS A 176 3.32 13.84 -3.98
C HIS A 176 2.99 14.51 -2.65
N ARG A 177 2.42 13.74 -1.71
CA ARG A 177 2.31 14.16 -0.30
C ARG A 177 3.70 14.56 0.24
N TRP A 178 3.72 15.52 1.14
CA TRP A 178 4.96 16.01 1.73
C TRP A 178 5.41 15.09 2.88
N GLU A 179 5.81 13.90 2.53
CA GLU A 179 6.19 12.83 3.45
C GLU A 179 7.59 12.27 3.15
N TYR A 180 8.20 11.63 4.17
CA TYR A 180 9.57 11.10 4.11
C TYR A 180 9.74 9.99 3.06
N ASP A 181 8.72 9.14 2.87
CA ASP A 181 8.73 7.99 1.96
C ASP A 181 8.77 8.37 0.47
N LYS A 182 8.48 9.64 0.16
CA LYS A 182 8.63 10.20 -1.19
C LYS A 182 10.04 10.72 -1.47
N ASN A 183 10.94 10.59 -0.49
CA ASN A 183 12.33 11.01 -0.56
C ASN A 183 12.52 12.47 -1.03
N PRO A 184 11.85 13.46 -0.42
CA PRO A 184 11.91 14.85 -0.86
C PRO A 184 13.32 15.43 -0.76
N LYS A 185 14.14 14.93 0.16
CA LYS A 185 15.53 15.38 0.30
C LYS A 185 16.32 15.14 -0.98
N LEU A 186 16.27 13.91 -1.49
CA LEU A 186 16.98 13.56 -2.73
C LEU A 186 16.48 14.40 -3.91
N PHE A 187 15.17 14.63 -4.00
CA PHE A 187 14.59 15.45 -5.05
C PHE A 187 15.16 16.88 -5.02
N PHE A 188 15.11 17.56 -3.88
CA PHE A 188 15.60 18.93 -3.77
C PHE A 188 17.13 19.02 -3.90
N ASP A 189 17.89 18.01 -3.43
CA ASP A 189 19.34 17.93 -3.67
C ASP A 189 19.67 17.86 -5.17
N VAL A 190 18.85 17.16 -5.97
CA VAL A 190 18.99 17.12 -7.44
C VAL A 190 18.62 18.46 -8.05
N MET A 191 17.53 19.10 -7.63
CA MET A 191 17.14 20.43 -8.12
C MET A 191 18.22 21.46 -7.85
N LYS A 192 18.82 21.43 -6.67
CA LYS A 192 19.96 22.30 -6.34
C LYS A 192 21.15 22.07 -7.28
N LYS A 193 21.54 20.85 -7.56
CA LYS A 193 22.63 20.54 -8.50
C LYS A 193 22.32 21.03 -9.90
N ILE A 194 21.08 21.02 -10.36
CA ILE A 194 20.69 21.57 -11.67
C ILE A 194 20.85 23.10 -11.67
N LYS A 195 20.36 23.76 -10.60
CA LYS A 195 20.51 25.20 -10.40
C LYS A 195 22.00 25.64 -10.35
N ASP A 196 22.83 24.90 -9.60
CA ASP A 196 24.27 25.16 -9.50
C ASP A 196 25.00 25.05 -10.86
N LYS A 197 24.46 24.18 -11.74
CA LYS A 197 24.95 24.08 -13.14
C LYS A 197 24.40 25.18 -14.07
N LYS A 198 23.65 26.15 -13.54
CA LYS A 198 23.05 27.25 -14.30
C LYS A 198 22.11 26.76 -15.43
N ILE A 199 21.41 25.64 -15.20
CA ILE A 199 20.40 25.14 -16.12
C ILE A 199 19.05 25.71 -15.66
N ASP A 200 18.40 26.47 -16.54
CA ASP A 200 17.11 27.11 -16.25
C ASP A 200 15.97 26.07 -16.20
N PHE A 201 15.13 26.16 -15.20
CA PHE A 201 13.91 25.36 -15.05
C PHE A 201 12.88 26.10 -14.20
N ASN A 202 11.61 25.76 -14.40
CA ASN A 202 10.53 26.10 -13.49
C ASN A 202 10.28 24.93 -12.55
N LEU A 203 10.00 25.19 -11.27
CA LEU A 203 9.70 24.17 -10.28
C LEU A 203 8.29 24.39 -9.72
N ILE A 204 7.44 23.37 -9.88
CA ILE A 204 6.09 23.31 -9.27
C ILE A 204 6.09 22.22 -8.22
N VAL A 205 5.76 22.58 -6.98
CA VAL A 205 5.65 21.65 -5.84
C VAL A 205 4.21 21.67 -5.35
N ILE A 206 3.49 20.57 -5.61
CA ILE A 206 2.12 20.39 -5.13
C ILE A 206 2.02 19.12 -4.30
N GLY A 207 1.05 19.10 -3.40
CA GLY A 207 0.76 17.95 -2.54
C GLY A 207 0.24 18.38 -1.19
N GLU A 208 -0.34 17.42 -0.48
CA GLU A 208 -0.87 17.64 0.86
C GLU A 208 0.28 17.67 1.89
N SER A 209 0.24 18.68 2.76
CA SER A 209 1.17 18.85 3.87
C SER A 209 0.47 18.47 5.17
N PHE A 210 1.02 17.51 5.89
CA PHE A 210 0.57 17.14 7.25
C PHE A 210 1.49 17.78 8.29
N GLY A 211 1.02 17.89 9.53
CA GLY A 211 1.73 18.60 10.62
C GLY A 211 3.17 18.12 10.90
N ASN A 212 3.60 17.00 10.34
CA ASN A 212 4.93 16.41 10.46
C ASN A 212 5.73 16.40 9.16
N SER A 213 5.42 17.29 8.21
CA SER A 213 6.13 17.36 6.93
C SER A 213 7.65 17.57 7.13
N PRO A 214 8.49 16.95 6.27
CA PRO A 214 9.93 17.14 6.34
C PRO A 214 10.34 18.62 6.15
N LYS A 215 11.24 19.08 7.01
CA LYS A 215 11.74 20.49 6.97
C LYS A 215 12.37 20.90 5.63
N VAL A 216 12.76 19.96 4.81
CA VAL A 216 13.36 20.21 3.50
C VAL A 216 12.42 20.99 2.57
N PHE A 217 11.09 20.88 2.74
CA PHE A 217 10.15 21.68 1.96
C PHE A 217 10.20 23.17 2.30
N GLU A 218 10.37 23.52 3.60
CA GLU A 218 10.53 24.91 4.02
C GLU A 218 11.88 25.47 3.54
N GLN A 219 12.93 24.66 3.58
CA GLN A 219 14.24 25.04 3.04
C GLN A 219 14.16 25.29 1.52
N ALA A 220 13.45 24.43 0.78
CA ALA A 220 13.27 24.57 -0.66
C ALA A 220 12.53 25.86 -1.05
N LYS A 221 11.53 26.32 -0.27
CA LYS A 221 10.85 27.60 -0.50
C LYS A 221 11.77 28.82 -0.42
N ILE A 222 12.87 28.71 0.32
CA ILE A 222 13.86 29.79 0.46
C ILE A 222 14.90 29.70 -0.67
N GLU A 223 15.21 28.49 -1.12
CA GLU A 223 16.29 28.25 -2.09
C GLU A 223 15.82 28.41 -3.54
N PHE A 224 14.56 28.11 -3.83
CA PHE A 224 13.95 28.13 -5.17
C PHE A 224 12.88 29.21 -5.30
#